data_02b908fa8769883e78518c3d2ac25084
#
_entry.id   02b908fa8769883e78518c3d2ac25084
#
_cell.length_a   1.000
_cell.length_b   1.000
_cell.length_c   1.000
_cell.angle_alpha   90.00
_cell.angle_beta   90.00
_cell.angle_gamma   90.00
#
_symmetry.space_group_name_H-M   'P 1'
#
loop_
_entity.id
_entity.type
_entity.pdbx_description
1 polymer ?
#
loop_
_entity_poly.entity_id
_entity_poly.type
_entity_poly.pdbx_seq_one_letter_code
_entity_poly.pdbx_strand_id
1 'polypeptide(L)'
;MSFFKDLFGSEGQTKKPPELSSEARIDAEIAALFRMLADTMGTERLVIQAGKMNAMTLMRSESRRERVLALMRILEEDPLLTPPPSEAEIPEILNRMTEQMAGMLARRDLEDRIERKVTEKLEKDHEEYVDDIRRQVISEESPGTESPHDKKKREDLEALERIHLTQSVMELLRPQSFDEIVGQERAVRSLMAKLSSPYPQHLILYGPPGVGKTTAARLVLEAAKKRAISPFAECAPFVETDGTTLRWDPRDMTNPLLGSVHDPIYQGAQKSLADSGVPEPKPGLVTDAHGGILFIDEIGEMDEMLQNKLLKVLEDKRAYFESAYYDPDDKRVPPYIRKLFEEGAPADFVLIGATTRDADHINPALRSRCAEIYFEPLTPAHILTIVENAARRLNVRLADGAAQLISEYTIEGRKAINILADAYSLALNRLSDAEIERIVSRETSDEEKKDTVPEAASCEAVEENAKENVSRETVGAAPAVTGQSNPVVSRET
;
A
#
# COMPACT_ATOMS: atom_id res chain seq x y z
N MET A 1 42.16 18.90 -14.32
CA MET A 1 42.94 19.32 -15.54
C MET A 1 42.47 18.67 -16.85
N SER A 2 41.32 18.02 -16.86
CA SER A 2 40.74 17.44 -18.11
C SER A 2 39.60 18.23 -18.71
N PHE A 3 39.01 19.16 -18.00
CA PHE A 3 37.81 19.92 -18.44
C PHE A 3 38.11 21.09 -19.39
N PHE A 4 39.36 21.53 -19.48
CA PHE A 4 39.75 22.64 -20.35
C PHE A 4 40.13 22.20 -21.77
N LYS A 5 40.24 20.90 -22.07
CA LYS A 5 40.61 20.41 -23.40
C LYS A 5 39.47 20.24 -24.38
N ASP A 6 38.23 20.16 -23.88
CA ASP A 6 37.07 19.88 -24.71
C ASP A 6 36.36 21.15 -25.21
N LEU A 7 36.74 22.33 -24.74
CA LEU A 7 36.13 23.60 -25.18
C LEU A 7 36.80 24.26 -26.42
N PHE A 8 37.93 23.75 -26.88
CA PHE A 8 38.63 24.24 -28.04
C PHE A 8 39.07 23.10 -28.98
N GLY A 9 38.11 22.36 -29.48
CA GLY A 9 38.32 21.37 -30.51
C GLY A 9 38.14 21.99 -31.89
N SER A 10 39.21 22.05 -32.59
CA SER A 10 39.44 21.61 -33.96
C SER A 10 40.68 22.27 -34.55
N GLU A 11 41.56 21.44 -35.00
CA GLU A 11 42.78 21.77 -35.73
C GLU A 11 42.43 22.55 -37.03
N GLY A 12 42.55 23.88 -36.94
CA GLY A 12 42.79 24.71 -38.09
C GLY A 12 44.19 25.31 -37.95
N GLN A 13 45.04 25.14 -38.95
CA GLN A 13 46.37 25.69 -39.01
C GLN A 13 46.38 27.17 -38.62
N THR A 14 46.68 27.49 -37.39
CA THR A 14 46.89 28.87 -36.93
C THR A 14 48.35 29.20 -37.13
N LYS A 15 48.59 30.11 -38.09
CA LYS A 15 49.83 30.91 -38.14
C LYS A 15 50.05 31.44 -36.71
N LYS A 16 51.25 31.16 -36.12
CA LYS A 16 51.70 31.78 -34.88
C LYS A 16 51.47 33.28 -34.97
N PRO A 17 50.69 33.89 -34.03
CA PRO A 17 50.59 35.35 -34.02
C PRO A 17 51.98 35.95 -33.76
N PRO A 18 52.28 37.13 -34.36
CA PRO A 18 53.52 37.80 -34.13
C PRO A 18 53.71 38.00 -32.61
N GLU A 19 54.91 37.71 -32.07
CA GLU A 19 55.25 37.98 -30.66
C GLU A 19 55.06 39.49 -30.43
N LEU A 20 53.92 39.82 -29.79
CA LEU A 20 53.67 41.17 -29.30
C LEU A 20 54.73 41.51 -28.28
N SER A 21 55.31 42.70 -28.32
CA SER A 21 56.20 43.21 -27.30
C SER A 21 55.48 43.08 -25.90
N SER A 22 56.21 42.89 -24.84
CA SER A 22 55.64 42.74 -23.47
C SER A 22 54.67 43.88 -23.12
N GLU A 23 54.94 45.06 -23.65
CA GLU A 23 54.09 46.24 -23.48
C GLU A 23 52.76 46.17 -24.23
N ALA A 24 52.80 45.67 -25.47
CA ALA A 24 51.56 45.50 -26.28
C ALA A 24 50.67 44.39 -25.73
N ARG A 25 51.20 43.41 -24.99
CA ARG A 25 50.45 42.37 -24.25
C ARG A 25 49.67 42.99 -23.10
N ILE A 26 50.33 43.83 -22.29
CA ILE A 26 49.69 44.49 -21.14
C ILE A 26 48.56 45.39 -21.63
N ASP A 27 48.71 46.14 -22.71
CA ASP A 27 47.67 46.97 -23.30
C ASP A 27 46.47 46.18 -23.83
N ALA A 28 46.73 45.04 -24.44
CA ALA A 28 45.70 44.12 -24.89
C ALA A 28 44.91 43.49 -23.70
N GLU A 29 45.60 43.19 -22.61
CA GLU A 29 45.00 42.62 -21.39
C GLU A 29 44.10 43.64 -20.66
N ILE A 30 44.56 44.88 -20.53
CA ILE A 30 43.75 45.99 -20.02
C ILE A 30 42.47 46.18 -20.84
N ALA A 31 42.57 46.16 -22.17
CA ALA A 31 41.43 46.30 -23.06
C ALA A 31 40.48 45.10 -22.98
N ALA A 32 41.01 43.88 -22.78
CA ALA A 32 40.21 42.69 -22.58
C ALA A 32 39.41 42.74 -21.25
N LEU A 33 40.05 43.17 -20.16
CA LEU A 33 39.37 43.35 -18.88
C LEU A 33 38.24 44.38 -18.93
N PHE A 34 38.42 45.50 -19.61
CA PHE A 34 37.33 46.47 -19.82
C PHE A 34 36.17 45.87 -20.62
N ARG A 35 36.43 45.06 -21.66
CA ARG A 35 35.39 44.39 -22.43
C ARG A 35 34.64 43.39 -21.56
N MET A 36 35.37 42.54 -20.82
CA MET A 36 34.76 41.57 -19.90
C MET A 36 33.90 42.24 -18.81
N LEU A 37 34.35 43.43 -18.32
CA LEU A 37 33.56 44.25 -17.40
C LEU A 37 32.28 44.76 -18.03
N ALA A 38 32.35 45.22 -19.28
CA ALA A 38 31.20 45.71 -20.03
C ALA A 38 30.20 44.56 -20.33
N ASP A 39 30.69 43.37 -20.66
CA ASP A 39 29.87 42.18 -20.90
C ASP A 39 29.24 41.65 -19.61
N THR A 40 29.96 41.73 -18.49
CA THR A 40 29.48 41.22 -17.19
C THR A 40 28.46 42.16 -16.56
N MET A 41 28.71 43.45 -16.49
CA MET A 41 27.85 44.43 -15.78
C MET A 41 26.83 45.09 -16.71
N GLY A 42 27.02 44.99 -18.03
CA GLY A 42 26.29 45.78 -19.03
C GLY A 42 26.90 47.17 -19.23
N THR A 43 26.92 47.64 -20.49
CA THR A 43 27.55 48.92 -20.87
C THR A 43 26.99 50.13 -20.12
N GLU A 44 25.68 50.18 -19.90
CA GLU A 44 25.03 51.29 -19.18
C GLU A 44 25.42 51.32 -17.70
N ARG A 45 25.41 50.18 -17.03
CA ARG A 45 25.81 50.09 -15.61
C ARG A 45 27.28 50.38 -15.41
N LEU A 46 28.14 49.94 -16.35
CA LEU A 46 29.57 50.26 -16.32
C LEU A 46 29.82 51.76 -16.41
N VAL A 47 29.12 52.48 -17.28
CA VAL A 47 29.23 53.92 -17.43
C VAL A 47 28.79 54.64 -16.13
N ILE A 48 27.69 54.21 -15.53
CA ILE A 48 27.20 54.78 -14.25
C ILE A 48 28.22 54.51 -13.12
N GLN A 49 28.74 53.30 -13.04
CA GLN A 49 29.72 52.92 -12.02
C GLN A 49 31.05 53.69 -12.22
N ALA A 50 31.55 53.75 -13.43
CA ALA A 50 32.73 54.54 -13.80
C ALA A 50 32.57 56.04 -13.44
N GLY A 51 31.36 56.59 -13.65
CA GLY A 51 31.03 57.95 -13.25
C GLY A 51 31.08 58.15 -11.73
N LYS A 52 30.48 57.21 -10.95
CA LYS A 52 30.50 57.25 -9.48
C LYS A 52 31.91 57.12 -8.90
N MET A 53 32.77 56.32 -9.55
CA MET A 53 34.13 56.04 -9.08
C MET A 53 35.16 57.05 -9.64
N ASN A 54 34.74 58.14 -10.29
CA ASN A 54 35.60 59.12 -10.91
C ASN A 54 36.64 58.47 -11.88
N ALA A 55 36.25 57.41 -12.54
CA ALA A 55 37.11 56.60 -13.42
C ALA A 55 36.97 56.96 -14.91
N MET A 56 35.92 57.68 -15.34
CA MET A 56 35.57 57.95 -16.72
C MET A 56 36.70 58.61 -17.54
N THR A 57 37.40 59.59 -16.94
CA THR A 57 38.52 60.26 -17.57
C THR A 57 39.74 59.39 -17.64
N LEU A 58 39.99 58.58 -16.60
CA LEU A 58 41.10 57.66 -16.48
C LEU A 58 40.99 56.47 -17.45
N MET A 59 39.79 56.02 -17.74
CA MET A 59 39.52 54.93 -18.73
C MET A 59 39.95 55.34 -20.16
N ARG A 60 39.86 56.64 -20.49
CA ARG A 60 40.19 57.22 -21.79
C ARG A 60 41.61 57.76 -21.90
N SER A 61 42.38 57.66 -20.84
CA SER A 61 43.75 58.16 -20.80
C SER A 61 44.65 57.30 -21.68
N GLU A 62 45.67 57.96 -22.28
CA GLU A 62 46.76 57.27 -23.02
C GLU A 62 47.72 56.56 -22.06
N SER A 63 47.75 56.96 -20.80
CA SER A 63 48.60 56.36 -19.79
C SER A 63 48.08 55.00 -19.32
N ARG A 64 48.86 53.93 -19.43
CA ARG A 64 48.54 52.59 -18.93
C ARG A 64 48.24 52.59 -17.43
N ARG A 65 49.04 53.32 -16.67
CA ARG A 65 48.91 53.44 -15.20
C ARG A 65 47.55 54.01 -14.80
N GLU A 66 47.06 55.00 -15.51
CA GLU A 66 45.74 55.60 -15.25
C GLU A 66 44.61 54.69 -15.68
N ARG A 67 44.75 53.93 -16.78
CA ARG A 67 43.74 52.95 -17.19
C ARG A 67 43.63 51.80 -16.18
N VAL A 68 44.78 51.33 -15.62
CA VAL A 68 44.77 50.31 -14.55
C VAL A 68 44.13 50.87 -13.28
N LEU A 69 44.44 52.13 -12.95
CA LEU A 69 43.80 52.79 -11.79
C LEU A 69 42.26 52.88 -11.99
N ALA A 70 41.79 53.13 -13.22
CA ALA A 70 40.35 53.12 -13.50
C ALA A 70 39.73 51.76 -13.28
N LEU A 71 40.38 50.64 -13.72
CA LEU A 71 39.92 49.30 -13.42
C LEU A 71 39.87 48.99 -11.94
N MET A 72 40.92 49.40 -11.19
CA MET A 72 40.96 49.24 -9.74
C MET A 72 39.78 49.95 -9.04
N ARG A 73 39.54 51.22 -9.36
CA ARG A 73 38.42 51.98 -8.78
C ARG A 73 37.07 51.37 -9.09
N ILE A 74 36.86 50.85 -10.29
CA ILE A 74 35.60 50.24 -10.68
C ILE A 74 35.38 48.87 -9.96
N LEU A 75 36.42 48.02 -9.89
CA LEU A 75 36.31 46.67 -9.33
C LEU A 75 36.33 46.67 -7.82
N GLU A 76 37.15 47.57 -7.16
CA GLU A 76 37.22 47.69 -5.70
C GLU A 76 36.18 48.66 -5.13
N GLU A 77 35.40 49.32 -6.05
CA GLU A 77 34.35 50.32 -5.70
C GLU A 77 34.85 51.45 -4.82
N ASP A 78 36.13 51.83 -4.94
CA ASP A 78 36.73 52.89 -4.17
C ASP A 78 37.18 54.09 -5.04
N PRO A 79 36.49 55.24 -4.97
CA PRO A 79 36.84 56.42 -5.77
C PRO A 79 38.07 57.16 -5.27
N LEU A 80 38.59 56.81 -4.06
CA LEU A 80 39.72 57.52 -3.42
C LEU A 80 41.07 56.85 -3.65
N LEU A 81 41.10 55.74 -4.39
CA LEU A 81 42.35 55.08 -4.72
C LEU A 81 43.30 55.98 -5.48
N THR A 82 44.41 56.29 -4.88
CA THR A 82 45.53 57.13 -5.43
C THR A 82 46.81 56.71 -4.72
N PRO A 83 48.01 56.77 -5.34
CA PRO A 83 48.36 57.17 -6.69
C PRO A 83 48.22 56.03 -7.71
N PRO A 84 48.36 56.34 -9.04
CA PRO A 84 48.40 55.31 -10.05
C PRO A 84 49.58 54.35 -9.81
N PRO A 85 49.38 53.01 -10.03
CA PRO A 85 50.38 51.99 -9.73
C PRO A 85 51.66 52.22 -10.51
N SER A 86 52.79 51.72 -10.01
CA SER A 86 54.04 51.69 -10.73
C SER A 86 54.00 50.66 -11.89
N GLU A 87 54.80 50.86 -12.93
CA GLU A 87 54.80 49.95 -14.10
C GLU A 87 55.18 48.51 -13.72
N ALA A 88 56.02 48.31 -12.66
CA ALA A 88 56.45 47.05 -12.16
C ALA A 88 55.28 46.26 -11.47
N GLU A 89 54.30 46.95 -10.90
CA GLU A 89 53.15 46.34 -10.17
C GLU A 89 51.98 46.00 -11.11
N ILE A 90 51.95 46.56 -12.32
CA ILE A 90 50.82 46.38 -13.27
C ILE A 90 50.50 44.91 -13.54
N PRO A 91 51.45 43.99 -13.81
CA PRO A 91 51.12 42.59 -14.11
C PRO A 91 50.47 41.86 -12.95
N GLU A 92 50.90 42.16 -11.73
CA GLU A 92 50.35 41.54 -10.51
C GLU A 92 48.92 42.03 -10.25
N ILE A 93 48.67 43.31 -10.43
CA ILE A 93 47.35 43.92 -10.33
C ILE A 93 46.39 43.36 -11.38
N LEU A 94 46.81 43.22 -12.62
CA LEU A 94 45.98 42.65 -13.68
C LEU A 94 45.60 41.18 -13.39
N ASN A 95 46.52 40.37 -12.89
CA ASN A 95 46.24 39.00 -12.45
C ASN A 95 45.19 38.97 -11.35
N ARG A 96 45.32 39.81 -10.31
CA ARG A 96 44.33 39.90 -9.21
C ARG A 96 42.97 40.32 -9.75
N MET A 97 42.92 41.30 -10.66
CA MET A 97 41.66 41.72 -11.28
C MET A 97 41.02 40.65 -12.16
N THR A 98 41.83 39.86 -12.85
CA THR A 98 41.34 38.73 -13.64
C THR A 98 40.69 37.68 -12.75
N GLU A 99 41.29 37.36 -11.58
CA GLU A 99 40.69 36.45 -10.60
C GLU A 99 39.38 37.00 -10.01
N GLN A 100 39.32 38.28 -9.67
CA GLN A 100 38.10 38.92 -9.19
C GLN A 100 36.98 38.88 -10.24
N MET A 101 37.29 39.15 -11.50
CA MET A 101 36.32 39.05 -12.59
C MET A 101 35.86 37.61 -12.84
N ALA A 102 36.76 36.63 -12.78
CA ALA A 102 36.40 35.23 -12.88
C ALA A 102 35.43 34.83 -11.77
N GLY A 103 35.65 35.33 -10.54
CA GLY A 103 34.73 35.11 -9.42
C GLY A 103 33.35 35.75 -9.64
N MET A 104 33.28 36.97 -10.24
CA MET A 104 32.01 37.60 -10.56
C MET A 104 31.24 36.87 -11.66
N LEU A 105 31.91 36.41 -12.70
CA LEU A 105 31.31 35.59 -13.78
C LEU A 105 30.75 34.26 -13.22
N ALA A 106 31.53 33.57 -12.38
CA ALA A 106 31.12 32.33 -11.79
C ALA A 106 29.86 32.47 -10.88
N ARG A 107 29.78 33.60 -10.14
CA ARG A 107 28.58 33.90 -9.34
C ARG A 107 27.36 34.15 -10.22
N ARG A 108 27.49 34.91 -11.26
CA ARG A 108 26.42 35.21 -12.22
C ARG A 108 25.91 33.92 -12.90
N ASP A 109 26.83 33.09 -13.40
CA ASP A 109 26.45 31.80 -13.99
C ASP A 109 25.71 30.87 -12.98
N LEU A 110 26.08 30.96 -11.72
CA LEU A 110 25.40 30.21 -10.67
C LEU A 110 24.00 30.79 -10.41
N GLU A 111 23.86 32.11 -10.32
CA GLU A 111 22.58 32.79 -10.15
C GLU A 111 21.64 32.48 -11.32
N ASP A 112 22.10 32.61 -12.58
CA ASP A 112 21.33 32.30 -13.78
C ASP A 112 20.89 30.79 -13.83
N ARG A 113 21.70 29.88 -13.29
CA ARG A 113 21.33 28.44 -13.17
C ARG A 113 20.30 28.22 -12.10
N ILE A 114 20.43 28.90 -10.98
CA ILE A 114 19.44 28.80 -9.88
C ILE A 114 18.10 29.36 -10.35
N GLU A 115 18.10 30.52 -10.99
CA GLU A 115 16.89 31.15 -11.48
C GLU A 115 16.16 30.28 -12.53
N ARG A 116 16.88 29.68 -13.48
CA ARG A 116 16.31 28.73 -14.43
C ARG A 116 15.70 27.52 -13.73
N LYS A 117 16.42 26.90 -12.79
CA LYS A 117 15.90 25.76 -12.04
C LYS A 117 14.68 26.08 -11.16
N VAL A 118 14.66 27.29 -10.60
CA VAL A 118 13.50 27.75 -9.81
C VAL A 118 12.30 27.94 -10.74
N THR A 119 12.49 28.56 -11.90
CA THR A 119 11.43 28.77 -12.89
C THR A 119 10.89 27.42 -13.41
N GLU A 120 11.77 26.52 -13.84
CA GLU A 120 11.38 25.17 -14.27
C GLU A 120 10.58 24.41 -13.18
N LYS A 121 11.00 24.55 -11.93
CA LYS A 121 10.30 23.90 -10.83
C LYS A 121 8.94 24.52 -10.55
N LEU A 122 8.86 25.86 -10.58
CA LEU A 122 7.58 26.57 -10.41
C LEU A 122 6.58 26.26 -11.55
N GLU A 123 7.05 26.18 -12.79
CA GLU A 123 6.20 25.81 -13.92
C GLU A 123 5.66 24.38 -13.75
N LYS A 124 6.51 23.45 -13.36
CA LYS A 124 6.12 22.06 -13.13
C LYS A 124 5.13 21.92 -11.97
N ASP A 125 5.42 22.55 -10.81
CA ASP A 125 4.53 22.53 -9.66
C ASP A 125 3.17 23.19 -10.00
N HIS A 126 3.17 24.22 -10.87
CA HIS A 126 1.94 24.87 -11.34
C HIS A 126 1.13 23.97 -12.29
N GLU A 127 1.78 23.27 -13.22
CA GLU A 127 1.10 22.30 -14.09
C GLU A 127 0.49 21.15 -13.27
N GLU A 128 1.24 20.59 -12.31
CA GLU A 128 0.74 19.55 -11.42
C GLU A 128 -0.48 20.03 -10.60
N TYR A 129 -0.43 21.26 -10.09
CA TYR A 129 -1.53 21.88 -9.34
C TYR A 129 -2.79 22.09 -10.19
N VAL A 130 -2.63 22.58 -11.42
CA VAL A 130 -3.75 22.77 -12.37
C VAL A 130 -4.39 21.43 -12.75
N ASP A 131 -3.57 20.39 -12.96
CA ASP A 131 -4.06 19.05 -13.26
C ASP A 131 -4.79 18.42 -12.06
N ASP A 132 -4.33 18.67 -10.83
CA ASP A 132 -5.02 18.22 -9.63
C ASP A 132 -6.38 18.90 -9.48
N ILE A 133 -6.48 20.22 -9.70
CA ILE A 133 -7.76 20.93 -9.70
C ILE A 133 -8.70 20.39 -10.79
N ARG A 134 -8.19 20.15 -12.00
CA ARG A 134 -9.00 19.57 -13.07
C ARG A 134 -9.56 18.20 -12.68
N ARG A 135 -8.74 17.35 -12.05
CA ARG A 135 -9.18 16.04 -11.55
C ARG A 135 -10.27 16.19 -10.50
N GLN A 136 -10.11 17.14 -9.60
CA GLN A 136 -11.09 17.41 -8.54
C GLN A 136 -12.42 17.87 -9.11
N VAL A 137 -12.42 18.81 -10.05
CA VAL A 137 -13.64 19.30 -10.73
C VAL A 137 -14.32 18.19 -11.55
N ILE A 138 -13.56 17.36 -12.27
CA ILE A 138 -14.11 16.22 -13.02
C ILE A 138 -14.72 15.18 -12.07
N SER A 139 -14.09 14.95 -10.92
CA SER A 139 -14.60 14.05 -9.88
C SER A 139 -15.90 14.56 -9.24
N GLU A 140 -16.04 15.88 -9.07
CA GLU A 140 -17.22 16.50 -8.52
C GLU A 140 -18.40 16.53 -9.53
N GLU A 141 -18.10 16.77 -10.82
CA GLU A 141 -19.13 16.83 -11.87
C GLU A 141 -19.58 15.46 -12.38
N SER A 142 -18.77 14.42 -12.21
CA SER A 142 -19.06 13.06 -12.69
C SER A 142 -18.58 12.03 -11.68
N PRO A 143 -19.31 11.82 -10.58
CA PRO A 143 -18.96 10.78 -9.63
C PRO A 143 -19.03 9.40 -10.31
N GLY A 144 -17.89 8.76 -10.50
CA GLY A 144 -17.72 7.45 -11.13
C GLY A 144 -16.96 7.42 -12.46
N THR A 145 -16.54 8.56 -12.99
CA THR A 145 -15.69 8.58 -14.20
C THR A 145 -14.22 8.51 -13.80
N GLU A 146 -13.61 7.34 -14.02
CA GLU A 146 -12.17 7.15 -13.76
C GLU A 146 -11.32 8.10 -14.60
N SER A 147 -10.28 8.70 -13.98
CA SER A 147 -9.30 9.49 -14.70
C SER A 147 -8.53 8.60 -15.69
N PRO A 148 -8.03 9.13 -16.82
CA PRO A 148 -7.23 8.35 -17.76
C PRO A 148 -6.00 7.68 -17.11
N HIS A 149 -5.45 8.30 -16.06
CA HIS A 149 -4.33 7.77 -15.30
C HIS A 149 -4.74 6.61 -14.39
N ASP A 150 -5.90 6.70 -13.73
CA ASP A 150 -6.40 5.64 -12.86
C ASP A 150 -6.89 4.44 -13.69
N LYS A 151 -7.48 4.72 -14.87
CA LYS A 151 -7.81 3.68 -15.84
C LYS A 151 -6.57 2.91 -16.29
N LYS A 152 -5.47 3.61 -16.59
CA LYS A 152 -4.20 2.96 -16.95
C LYS A 152 -3.64 2.14 -15.79
N LYS A 153 -3.65 2.66 -14.56
CA LYS A 153 -3.23 1.91 -13.37
C LYS A 153 -4.07 0.65 -13.15
N ARG A 154 -5.38 0.74 -13.38
CA ARG A 154 -6.27 -0.42 -13.31
C ARG A 154 -5.95 -1.44 -14.40
N GLU A 155 -5.75 -1.00 -15.65
CA GLU A 155 -5.34 -1.88 -16.76
C GLU A 155 -3.98 -2.56 -16.48
N ASP A 156 -3.01 -1.82 -15.91
CA ASP A 156 -1.73 -2.38 -15.48
C ASP A 156 -1.90 -3.39 -14.33
N LEU A 157 -2.79 -3.13 -13.39
CA LEU A 157 -3.13 -4.04 -12.28
C LEU A 157 -3.82 -5.31 -12.82
N GLU A 158 -4.81 -5.17 -13.70
CA GLU A 158 -5.49 -6.29 -14.35
C GLU A 158 -4.52 -7.12 -15.23
N ALA A 159 -3.51 -6.45 -15.85
CA ALA A 159 -2.46 -7.15 -16.58
C ALA A 159 -1.54 -7.96 -15.66
N LEU A 160 -1.22 -7.42 -14.47
CA LEU A 160 -0.48 -8.14 -13.44
C LEU A 160 -1.29 -9.31 -12.85
N GLU A 161 -2.60 -9.14 -12.64
CA GLU A 161 -3.50 -10.19 -12.17
C GLU A 161 -3.61 -11.39 -13.16
N ARG A 162 -3.41 -11.14 -14.46
CA ARG A 162 -3.37 -12.23 -15.48
C ARG A 162 -2.07 -13.04 -15.44
N ILE A 163 -1.03 -12.52 -14.76
CA ILE A 163 0.24 -13.23 -14.60
C ILE A 163 0.14 -14.09 -13.35
N HIS A 164 -0.44 -15.28 -13.49
CA HIS A 164 -0.43 -16.26 -12.41
C HIS A 164 0.84 -17.10 -12.52
N LEU A 165 1.68 -17.06 -11.49
CA LEU A 165 2.60 -18.15 -11.23
C LEU A 165 1.75 -19.36 -10.84
N THR A 166 2.12 -20.56 -11.26
CA THR A 166 1.42 -21.80 -11.01
C THR A 166 0.78 -21.87 -9.60
N GLN A 167 -0.44 -22.40 -9.52
CA GLN A 167 -1.09 -22.68 -8.24
C GLN A 167 -0.17 -23.51 -7.36
N SER A 168 -0.08 -23.17 -6.08
CA SER A 168 0.67 -23.99 -5.13
C SER A 168 0.05 -25.38 -5.08
N VAL A 169 0.89 -26.43 -5.15
CA VAL A 169 0.43 -27.82 -5.00
C VAL A 169 -0.41 -28.00 -3.73
N MET A 170 -0.11 -27.23 -2.69
CA MET A 170 -0.86 -27.23 -1.43
C MET A 170 -2.28 -26.67 -1.59
N GLU A 171 -2.50 -25.71 -2.48
CA GLU A 171 -3.83 -25.17 -2.80
C GLU A 171 -4.62 -26.15 -3.67
N LEU A 172 -3.97 -26.69 -4.71
CA LEU A 172 -4.56 -27.69 -5.59
C LEU A 172 -5.02 -28.94 -4.82
N LEU A 173 -4.23 -29.39 -3.85
CA LEU A 173 -4.52 -30.57 -3.05
C LEU A 173 -5.33 -30.30 -1.78
N ARG A 174 -5.76 -29.07 -1.54
CA ARG A 174 -6.62 -28.72 -0.39
C ARG A 174 -7.97 -29.48 -0.50
N PRO A 175 -8.42 -30.17 0.56
CA PRO A 175 -9.71 -30.88 0.54
C PRO A 175 -10.87 -29.96 0.16
N GLN A 176 -11.70 -30.41 -0.79
CA GLN A 176 -12.89 -29.69 -1.27
C GLN A 176 -14.21 -30.31 -0.74
N SER A 177 -14.14 -31.49 -0.16
CA SER A 177 -15.29 -32.18 0.44
C SER A 177 -14.98 -32.74 1.82
N PHE A 178 -16.01 -33.02 2.60
CA PHE A 178 -15.84 -33.61 3.92
C PHE A 178 -15.23 -35.00 3.89
N ASP A 179 -15.50 -35.79 2.85
CA ASP A 179 -14.98 -37.14 2.70
C ASP A 179 -13.46 -37.17 2.50
N GLU A 180 -12.89 -36.04 2.11
CA GLU A 180 -11.44 -35.87 1.96
C GLU A 180 -10.74 -35.47 3.28
N ILE A 181 -11.51 -35.08 4.30
CA ILE A 181 -10.97 -34.81 5.65
C ILE A 181 -10.91 -36.14 6.42
N VAL A 182 -9.79 -36.82 6.30
CA VAL A 182 -9.59 -38.16 6.83
C VAL A 182 -9.36 -38.13 8.35
N GLY A 183 -10.04 -38.99 9.09
CA GLY A 183 -9.80 -39.26 10.52
C GLY A 183 -10.34 -38.18 11.46
N GLN A 184 -11.19 -37.27 10.99
CA GLN A 184 -11.73 -36.15 11.80
C GLN A 184 -13.28 -36.16 11.86
N GLU A 185 -13.91 -37.28 11.65
CA GLU A 185 -15.37 -37.41 11.51
C GLU A 185 -16.13 -36.85 12.74
N ARG A 186 -15.58 -37.06 13.95
CA ARG A 186 -16.17 -36.53 15.19
C ARG A 186 -16.07 -35.02 15.27
N ALA A 187 -14.89 -34.46 14.97
CA ALA A 187 -14.64 -33.04 15.02
C ALA A 187 -15.49 -32.33 13.97
N VAL A 188 -15.51 -32.79 12.70
CA VAL A 188 -16.31 -32.25 11.61
C VAL A 188 -17.81 -32.30 11.95
N ARG A 189 -18.32 -33.43 12.49
CA ARG A 189 -19.72 -33.57 12.89
C ARG A 189 -20.09 -32.59 14.00
N SER A 190 -19.21 -32.41 15.00
CA SER A 190 -19.42 -31.47 16.10
C SER A 190 -19.40 -30.02 15.58
N LEU A 191 -18.46 -29.68 14.70
CA LEU A 191 -18.33 -28.39 14.06
C LEU A 191 -19.60 -28.05 13.25
N MET A 192 -20.06 -29.00 12.44
CA MET A 192 -21.29 -28.88 11.66
C MET A 192 -22.52 -28.63 12.54
N ALA A 193 -22.67 -29.41 13.63
CA ALA A 193 -23.82 -29.27 14.52
C ALA A 193 -23.86 -27.88 15.19
N LYS A 194 -22.71 -27.35 15.58
CA LYS A 194 -22.62 -26.05 16.27
C LYS A 194 -22.77 -24.84 15.34
N LEU A 195 -22.29 -24.90 14.10
CA LEU A 195 -22.37 -23.81 13.12
C LEU A 195 -23.70 -23.80 12.35
N SER A 196 -24.25 -24.96 12.01
CA SER A 196 -25.52 -25.04 11.26
C SER A 196 -26.77 -24.88 12.14
N SER A 197 -26.58 -24.58 13.42
CA SER A 197 -27.67 -24.28 14.38
C SER A 197 -28.23 -22.86 14.09
N PRO A 198 -29.52 -22.59 14.38
CA PRO A 198 -30.08 -21.23 14.37
C PRO A 198 -29.32 -20.25 15.30
N TYR A 199 -28.61 -20.79 16.27
CA TYR A 199 -27.78 -20.06 17.24
C TYR A 199 -26.35 -20.57 17.18
N PRO A 200 -25.55 -20.14 16.21
CA PRO A 200 -24.18 -20.60 16.07
C PRO A 200 -23.33 -20.16 17.26
N GLN A 201 -22.44 -21.05 17.70
CA GLN A 201 -21.55 -20.81 18.84
C GLN A 201 -20.16 -20.41 18.35
N HIS A 202 -19.47 -19.55 19.13
CA HIS A 202 -18.03 -19.35 18.94
C HIS A 202 -17.27 -20.62 19.27
N LEU A 203 -16.20 -20.91 18.57
CA LEU A 203 -15.50 -22.19 18.64
C LEU A 203 -13.99 -22.01 18.82
N ILE A 204 -13.38 -22.92 19.56
CA ILE A 204 -11.92 -23.09 19.58
C ILE A 204 -11.60 -24.50 19.13
N LEU A 205 -10.74 -24.63 18.13
CA LEU A 205 -10.31 -25.88 17.53
C LEU A 205 -8.90 -26.23 18.04
N TYR A 206 -8.79 -27.26 18.85
CA TYR A 206 -7.51 -27.75 19.33
C TYR A 206 -7.03 -28.92 18.47
N GLY A 207 -5.74 -29.05 18.31
CA GLY A 207 -5.12 -30.21 17.66
C GLY A 207 -3.83 -29.91 16.93
N PRO A 208 -3.09 -30.95 16.55
CA PRO A 208 -1.80 -30.81 15.89
C PRO A 208 -1.86 -30.04 14.55
N PRO A 209 -0.71 -29.55 14.04
CA PRO A 209 -0.68 -28.89 12.74
C PRO A 209 -1.00 -29.88 11.61
N GLY A 210 -1.58 -29.40 10.52
CA GLY A 210 -1.82 -30.19 9.31
C GLY A 210 -2.94 -31.25 9.39
N VAL A 211 -3.79 -31.22 10.44
CA VAL A 211 -4.94 -32.14 10.57
C VAL A 211 -6.22 -31.66 9.89
N GLY A 212 -6.20 -30.46 9.26
CA GLY A 212 -7.32 -29.95 8.49
C GLY A 212 -8.28 -29.00 9.24
N LYS A 213 -7.87 -28.39 10.36
CA LYS A 213 -8.72 -27.44 11.14
C LYS A 213 -9.33 -26.33 10.30
N THR A 214 -8.50 -25.57 9.58
CA THR A 214 -8.91 -24.46 8.73
C THR A 214 -9.81 -24.93 7.58
N THR A 215 -9.44 -26.03 6.93
CA THR A 215 -10.21 -26.63 5.83
C THR A 215 -11.59 -27.07 6.30
N ALA A 216 -11.66 -27.74 7.48
CA ALA A 216 -12.93 -28.16 8.06
C ALA A 216 -13.85 -26.96 8.36
N ALA A 217 -13.31 -25.88 8.94
CA ALA A 217 -14.07 -24.68 9.25
C ALA A 217 -14.67 -24.05 7.98
N ARG A 218 -13.88 -23.91 6.92
CA ARG A 218 -14.32 -23.38 5.62
C ARG A 218 -15.41 -24.23 4.98
N LEU A 219 -15.21 -25.54 4.89
CA LEU A 219 -16.19 -26.47 4.30
C LEU A 219 -17.50 -26.50 5.10
N VAL A 220 -17.41 -26.39 6.43
CA VAL A 220 -18.62 -26.36 7.27
C VAL A 220 -19.43 -25.08 7.06
N LEU A 221 -18.78 -23.91 6.88
CA LEU A 221 -19.49 -22.69 6.52
C LEU A 221 -20.21 -22.86 5.18
N GLU A 222 -19.53 -23.36 4.15
CA GLU A 222 -20.14 -23.57 2.83
C GLU A 222 -21.34 -24.55 2.89
N ALA A 223 -21.25 -25.55 3.73
CA ALA A 223 -22.37 -26.45 3.98
C ALA A 223 -23.48 -25.80 4.84
N ALA A 224 -23.14 -24.93 5.78
CA ALA A 224 -24.08 -24.21 6.60
C ALA A 224 -24.91 -23.21 5.77
N LYS A 225 -24.28 -22.47 4.86
CA LYS A 225 -24.97 -21.56 3.92
C LYS A 225 -26.11 -22.23 3.14
N LYS A 226 -25.96 -23.50 2.80
CA LYS A 226 -26.96 -24.28 2.06
C LYS A 226 -28.14 -24.78 2.91
N ARG A 227 -28.09 -24.57 4.23
CA ARG A 227 -29.12 -25.05 5.14
C ARG A 227 -30.11 -23.96 5.50
N ALA A 228 -31.39 -24.16 5.27
CA ALA A 228 -32.47 -23.21 5.59
C ALA A 228 -32.58 -22.79 7.06
N ILE A 229 -32.01 -23.60 7.98
CA ILE A 229 -32.04 -23.35 9.43
C ILE A 229 -30.87 -22.46 9.86
N SER A 230 -29.83 -22.36 9.04
CA SER A 230 -28.62 -21.59 9.35
C SER A 230 -28.87 -20.09 9.23
N PRO A 231 -28.28 -19.27 10.13
CA PRO A 231 -28.40 -17.81 10.02
C PRO A 231 -27.43 -17.20 9.01
N PHE A 232 -26.51 -17.99 8.44
CA PHE A 232 -25.54 -17.51 7.47
C PHE A 232 -26.20 -17.30 6.10
N ALA A 233 -26.05 -16.10 5.56
CA ALA A 233 -26.46 -15.79 4.19
C ALA A 233 -25.54 -16.49 3.17
N GLU A 234 -25.97 -16.62 1.92
CA GLU A 234 -25.13 -17.21 0.85
C GLU A 234 -23.80 -16.45 0.66
N CYS A 235 -23.82 -15.13 0.82
CA CYS A 235 -22.66 -14.26 0.73
C CYS A 235 -21.88 -14.12 2.06
N ALA A 236 -22.20 -14.89 3.12
CA ALA A 236 -21.53 -14.80 4.40
C ALA A 236 -20.00 -14.92 4.24
N PRO A 237 -19.20 -13.93 4.71
CA PRO A 237 -17.76 -13.94 4.52
C PRO A 237 -17.06 -14.97 5.40
N PHE A 238 -15.92 -15.49 4.91
CA PHE A 238 -14.96 -16.25 5.69
C PHE A 238 -13.65 -15.48 5.73
N VAL A 239 -13.45 -14.72 6.80
CA VAL A 239 -12.24 -13.91 6.99
C VAL A 239 -11.22 -14.74 7.79
N GLU A 240 -10.05 -14.97 7.20
CA GLU A 240 -8.96 -15.76 7.79
C GLU A 240 -7.80 -14.83 8.15
N THR A 241 -7.28 -15.00 9.35
CA THR A 241 -6.10 -14.28 9.82
C THR A 241 -5.26 -15.17 10.72
N ASP A 242 -3.99 -14.78 10.92
CA ASP A 242 -3.05 -15.52 11.75
C ASP A 242 -2.77 -14.73 13.03
N GLY A 243 -2.99 -15.35 14.19
CA GLY A 243 -2.76 -14.77 15.51
C GLY A 243 -1.31 -14.36 15.75
N THR A 244 -0.35 -15.03 15.09
CA THR A 244 1.07 -14.69 15.21
C THR A 244 1.42 -13.34 14.58
N THR A 245 0.65 -12.91 13.58
CA THR A 245 0.83 -11.63 12.88
C THR A 245 0.09 -10.47 13.55
N LEU A 246 -0.89 -10.81 14.40
CA LEU A 246 -1.69 -9.84 15.12
C LEU A 246 -0.96 -9.42 16.40
N ARG A 247 -0.23 -8.30 16.36
CA ARG A 247 0.43 -7.75 17.53
C ARG A 247 -0.26 -6.48 17.99
N TRP A 248 -0.24 -6.26 19.27
CA TRP A 248 -0.72 -5.03 19.90
C TRP A 248 0.47 -4.11 20.14
N ASP A 249 0.55 -2.99 19.41
CA ASP A 249 1.45 -1.89 19.74
C ASP A 249 0.60 -0.70 20.22
N PRO A 250 0.80 -0.23 21.46
CA PRO A 250 0.08 0.95 21.97
C PRO A 250 0.38 2.23 21.20
N ARG A 251 1.48 2.27 20.43
CA ARG A 251 1.92 3.41 19.62
C ARG A 251 1.42 3.32 18.18
N ASP A 252 1.06 2.12 17.74
CA ASP A 252 0.59 1.91 16.39
C ASP A 252 -0.94 2.01 16.39
N MET A 253 -1.44 3.08 15.78
CA MET A 253 -2.87 3.30 15.61
C MET A 253 -3.49 2.34 14.60
N THR A 254 -2.67 1.54 13.92
CA THR A 254 -3.12 0.59 12.92
C THR A 254 -3.28 -0.79 13.52
N ASN A 255 -4.50 -1.13 13.92
CA ASN A 255 -4.83 -2.50 14.32
C ASN A 255 -5.62 -3.18 13.19
N PRO A 256 -5.03 -4.13 12.46
CA PRO A 256 -5.73 -4.78 11.35
C PRO A 256 -6.97 -5.56 11.82
N LEU A 257 -6.98 -6.07 13.05
CA LEU A 257 -8.10 -6.83 13.57
C LEU A 257 -9.33 -5.96 13.86
N LEU A 258 -9.16 -4.89 14.62
CA LEU A 258 -10.26 -4.05 15.11
C LEU A 258 -10.54 -2.86 14.18
N GLY A 259 -9.56 -2.47 13.41
CA GLY A 259 -9.53 -1.26 12.61
C GLY A 259 -8.60 -0.19 13.20
N SER A 260 -8.46 0.89 12.48
CA SER A 260 -7.55 1.98 12.81
C SER A 260 -8.24 3.32 12.64
N VAL A 261 -7.71 4.35 13.30
CA VAL A 261 -8.12 5.73 13.06
C VAL A 261 -6.94 6.47 12.44
N HIS A 262 -7.14 7.02 11.25
CA HIS A 262 -6.16 7.88 10.61
C HIS A 262 -6.38 9.31 11.10
N ASP A 263 -5.52 9.73 12.03
CA ASP A 263 -5.54 11.11 12.51
C ASP A 263 -5.02 12.06 11.43
N PRO A 264 -5.56 13.30 11.35
CA PRO A 264 -5.22 14.26 10.28
C PRO A 264 -3.74 14.60 10.19
N ILE A 265 -2.98 14.40 11.28
CA ILE A 265 -1.55 14.71 11.40
C ILE A 265 -0.69 13.60 10.74
N TYR A 266 -1.23 12.38 10.57
CA TYR A 266 -0.50 11.25 10.02
C TYR A 266 -0.82 11.05 8.55
N GLN A 267 0.20 10.67 7.76
CA GLN A 267 0.06 10.35 6.33
C GLN A 267 -0.91 9.16 6.15
N GLY A 268 -2.06 9.39 5.53
CA GLY A 268 -3.03 8.34 5.20
C GLY A 268 -4.50 8.73 5.27
N ALA A 269 -4.85 9.83 5.92
CA ALA A 269 -6.22 10.37 5.84
C ALA A 269 -6.51 10.88 4.41
N GLN A 270 -7.78 10.80 3.98
CA GLN A 270 -8.19 11.43 2.72
C GLN A 270 -7.80 12.92 2.75
N LYS A 271 -7.21 13.42 1.66
CA LYS A 271 -6.67 14.78 1.58
C LYS A 271 -7.69 15.85 2.02
N SER A 272 -8.95 15.68 1.64
CA SER A 272 -10.05 16.58 2.05
C SER A 272 -10.37 16.54 3.54
N LEU A 273 -10.26 15.38 4.19
CA LEU A 273 -10.49 15.22 5.63
C LEU A 273 -9.27 15.63 6.44
N ALA A 274 -8.05 15.38 5.94
CA ALA A 274 -6.81 15.85 6.56
C ALA A 274 -6.75 17.37 6.60
N ASP A 275 -7.12 18.05 5.53
CA ASP A 275 -7.18 19.52 5.45
C ASP A 275 -8.26 20.11 6.38
N SER A 276 -9.33 19.37 6.66
CA SER A 276 -10.38 19.76 7.60
C SER A 276 -10.07 19.42 9.05
N GLY A 277 -9.02 18.63 9.32
CA GLY A 277 -8.66 18.18 10.66
C GLY A 277 -9.58 17.08 11.23
N VAL A 278 -10.31 16.35 10.38
CA VAL A 278 -11.26 15.31 10.80
C VAL A 278 -10.56 13.94 10.80
N PRO A 279 -10.59 13.18 11.92
CA PRO A 279 -10.06 11.82 11.96
C PRO A 279 -10.92 10.86 11.16
N GLU A 280 -10.29 9.98 10.37
CA GLU A 280 -10.98 8.99 9.54
C GLU A 280 -10.85 7.58 10.14
N PRO A 281 -11.96 6.95 10.62
CA PRO A 281 -11.94 5.58 11.09
C PRO A 281 -11.95 4.59 9.90
N LYS A 282 -11.02 3.63 9.92
CA LYS A 282 -10.94 2.54 8.95
C LYS A 282 -11.34 1.23 9.63
N PRO A 283 -12.43 0.57 9.20
CA PRO A 283 -12.86 -0.71 9.73
C PRO A 283 -11.76 -1.78 9.58
N GLY A 284 -11.78 -2.76 10.50
CA GLY A 284 -10.84 -3.89 10.49
C GLY A 284 -11.51 -5.21 10.16
N LEU A 285 -10.73 -6.31 10.27
CA LEU A 285 -11.15 -7.68 9.93
C LEU A 285 -12.42 -8.14 10.69
N VAL A 286 -12.67 -7.64 11.90
CA VAL A 286 -13.91 -7.96 12.65
C VAL A 286 -15.15 -7.40 11.95
N THR A 287 -15.03 -6.26 11.27
CA THR A 287 -16.13 -5.69 10.48
C THR A 287 -16.27 -6.40 9.14
N ASP A 288 -15.15 -6.77 8.50
CA ASP A 288 -15.15 -7.55 7.25
C ASP A 288 -15.80 -8.93 7.46
N ALA A 289 -15.69 -9.49 8.66
CA ALA A 289 -16.30 -10.77 9.04
C ALA A 289 -17.79 -10.64 9.42
N HIS A 290 -18.38 -9.44 9.39
CA HIS A 290 -19.77 -9.24 9.80
C HIS A 290 -20.74 -10.13 9.01
N GLY A 291 -21.64 -10.80 9.71
CA GLY A 291 -22.59 -11.77 9.14
C GLY A 291 -21.98 -13.12 8.75
N GLY A 292 -20.69 -13.35 9.00
CA GLY A 292 -19.96 -14.55 8.63
C GLY A 292 -19.09 -15.13 9.72
N ILE A 293 -17.92 -15.62 9.35
CA ILE A 293 -16.93 -16.24 10.25
C ILE A 293 -15.63 -15.46 10.22
N LEU A 294 -15.12 -15.14 11.42
CA LEU A 294 -13.73 -14.75 11.64
C LEU A 294 -12.94 -15.97 12.09
N PHE A 295 -12.06 -16.46 11.25
CA PHE A 295 -11.16 -17.56 11.55
C PHE A 295 -9.78 -17.02 11.94
N ILE A 296 -9.32 -17.32 13.15
CA ILE A 296 -8.01 -16.93 13.65
C ILE A 296 -7.19 -18.20 13.83
N ASP A 297 -6.19 -18.40 12.95
CA ASP A 297 -5.23 -19.48 13.14
C ASP A 297 -4.23 -19.09 14.24
N GLU A 298 -3.77 -20.07 15.01
CA GLU A 298 -2.89 -19.89 16.17
C GLU A 298 -3.36 -18.78 17.13
N ILE A 299 -4.66 -18.80 17.50
CA ILE A 299 -5.26 -17.82 18.42
C ILE A 299 -4.55 -17.75 19.77
N GLY A 300 -3.89 -18.85 20.21
CA GLY A 300 -3.10 -18.90 21.42
C GLY A 300 -1.79 -18.11 21.38
N GLU A 301 -1.36 -17.67 20.19
CA GLU A 301 -0.17 -16.81 20.01
C GLU A 301 -0.51 -15.32 20.03
N MET A 302 -1.80 -14.98 20.01
CA MET A 302 -2.26 -13.61 20.00
C MET A 302 -2.07 -12.94 21.36
N ASP A 303 -1.64 -11.69 21.38
CA ASP A 303 -1.46 -10.91 22.60
C ASP A 303 -2.72 -10.90 23.47
N GLU A 304 -2.55 -11.02 24.78
CA GLU A 304 -3.65 -11.03 25.75
C GLU A 304 -4.52 -9.78 25.66
N MET A 305 -3.92 -8.61 25.39
CA MET A 305 -4.65 -7.36 25.21
C MET A 305 -5.59 -7.41 24.00
N LEU A 306 -5.16 -8.05 22.90
CA LEU A 306 -6.01 -8.24 21.71
C LEU A 306 -7.11 -9.25 21.98
N GLN A 307 -6.82 -10.34 22.72
CA GLN A 307 -7.85 -11.31 23.15
C GLN A 307 -8.93 -10.62 23.99
N ASN A 308 -8.55 -9.72 24.92
CA ASN A 308 -9.49 -8.96 25.74
C ASN A 308 -10.34 -7.97 24.90
N LYS A 309 -9.74 -7.30 23.92
CA LYS A 309 -10.49 -6.41 23.00
C LYS A 309 -11.44 -7.20 22.11
N LEU A 310 -10.99 -8.34 21.58
CA LEU A 310 -11.84 -9.23 20.80
C LEU A 310 -13.03 -9.72 21.63
N LEU A 311 -12.82 -10.04 22.91
CA LEU A 311 -13.88 -10.41 23.82
C LEU A 311 -14.97 -9.34 23.92
N LYS A 312 -14.57 -8.06 24.03
CA LYS A 312 -15.51 -6.94 24.07
C LYS A 312 -16.32 -6.84 22.76
N VAL A 313 -15.66 -7.03 21.62
CA VAL A 313 -16.36 -7.03 20.31
C VAL A 313 -17.38 -8.18 20.22
N LEU A 314 -17.06 -9.36 20.73
CA LEU A 314 -17.99 -10.50 20.75
C LEU A 314 -19.23 -10.25 21.64
N GLU A 315 -19.07 -9.47 22.71
CA GLU A 315 -20.18 -9.09 23.60
C GLU A 315 -21.06 -8.00 22.98
N ASP A 316 -20.44 -6.92 22.50
CA ASP A 316 -21.13 -5.73 22.02
C ASP A 316 -21.59 -5.88 20.56
N LYS A 317 -21.02 -6.83 19.82
CA LYS A 317 -21.20 -7.03 18.37
C LYS A 317 -20.86 -5.79 17.56
N ARG A 318 -19.98 -4.95 18.08
CA ARG A 318 -19.51 -3.70 17.49
C ARG A 318 -18.04 -3.48 17.80
N ALA A 319 -17.34 -2.88 16.86
CA ALA A 319 -15.98 -2.38 17.03
C ALA A 319 -16.01 -0.86 17.21
N TYR A 320 -15.52 -0.39 18.35
CA TYR A 320 -15.49 1.04 18.68
C TYR A 320 -14.14 1.65 18.31
N PHE A 321 -14.20 2.89 17.81
CA PHE A 321 -13.04 3.69 17.47
C PHE A 321 -12.84 4.79 18.50
N GLU A 322 -11.59 5.05 18.86
CA GLU A 322 -11.21 6.12 19.79
C GLU A 322 -10.16 7.00 19.12
N SER A 323 -10.38 8.31 19.12
CA SER A 323 -9.40 9.32 18.67
C SER A 323 -9.45 10.53 19.58
N ALA A 324 -8.27 11.04 19.92
CA ALA A 324 -8.15 12.28 20.70
C ALA A 324 -8.57 13.54 19.90
N TYR A 325 -8.67 13.40 18.58
CA TYR A 325 -9.00 14.49 17.65
C TYR A 325 -10.46 14.50 17.22
N TYR A 326 -11.27 13.54 17.67
CA TYR A 326 -12.70 13.51 17.37
C TYR A 326 -13.47 14.45 18.29
N ASP A 327 -14.19 15.40 17.71
CA ASP A 327 -15.13 16.29 18.40
C ASP A 327 -16.55 16.01 17.89
N PRO A 328 -17.47 15.51 18.74
CA PRO A 328 -18.87 15.26 18.38
C PRO A 328 -19.63 16.50 17.91
N ASP A 329 -19.25 17.68 18.41
CA ASP A 329 -19.92 18.95 18.12
C ASP A 329 -19.41 19.61 16.83
N ASP A 330 -18.34 19.10 16.23
CA ASP A 330 -17.80 19.64 14.97
C ASP A 330 -18.74 19.33 13.79
N LYS A 331 -19.31 20.41 13.21
CA LYS A 331 -20.21 20.33 12.05
C LYS A 331 -19.53 19.87 10.77
N ARG A 332 -18.18 19.90 10.71
CA ARG A 332 -17.39 19.46 9.54
C ARG A 332 -17.31 17.94 9.44
N VAL A 333 -17.58 17.23 10.56
CA VAL A 333 -17.52 15.77 10.59
C VAL A 333 -18.68 15.19 9.78
N PRO A 334 -18.41 14.39 8.73
CA PRO A 334 -19.44 13.70 7.96
C PRO A 334 -20.32 12.79 8.81
N PRO A 335 -21.63 12.66 8.51
CA PRO A 335 -22.54 11.84 9.32
C PRO A 335 -22.13 10.38 9.48
N TYR A 336 -21.48 9.77 8.45
CA TYR A 336 -21.03 8.40 8.52
C TYR A 336 -19.86 8.22 9.50
N ILE A 337 -18.93 9.19 9.57
CA ILE A 337 -17.81 9.19 10.53
C ILE A 337 -18.35 9.34 11.94
N ARG A 338 -19.29 10.27 12.17
CA ARG A 338 -19.96 10.44 13.45
C ARG A 338 -20.61 9.15 13.91
N LYS A 339 -21.34 8.46 13.03
CA LYS A 339 -21.97 7.18 13.33
C LYS A 339 -20.93 6.10 13.75
N LEU A 340 -19.77 6.06 13.08
CA LEU A 340 -18.73 5.10 13.41
C LEU A 340 -18.09 5.36 14.78
N PHE A 341 -17.92 6.63 15.19
CA PHE A 341 -17.41 6.97 16.51
C PHE A 341 -18.44 6.76 17.62
N GLU A 342 -19.70 7.15 17.39
CA GLU A 342 -20.76 7.07 18.40
C GLU A 342 -21.33 5.66 18.57
N GLU A 343 -21.60 4.96 17.47
CA GLU A 343 -22.23 3.65 17.48
C GLU A 343 -21.24 2.50 17.31
N GLY A 344 -20.05 2.76 16.78
CA GLY A 344 -19.08 1.74 16.37
C GLY A 344 -19.43 1.07 15.04
N ALA A 345 -18.46 0.39 14.43
CA ALA A 345 -18.68 -0.43 13.24
C ALA A 345 -19.36 -1.75 13.60
N PRO A 346 -20.30 -2.26 12.77
CA PRO A 346 -20.95 -3.53 13.00
C PRO A 346 -19.95 -4.70 12.92
N ALA A 347 -19.99 -5.60 13.89
CA ALA A 347 -19.08 -6.75 14.02
C ALA A 347 -19.79 -7.97 14.65
N ASP A 348 -20.93 -8.37 14.09
CA ASP A 348 -21.66 -9.57 14.49
C ASP A 348 -21.20 -10.75 13.63
N PHE A 349 -20.32 -11.59 14.16
CA PHE A 349 -19.71 -12.73 13.47
C PHE A 349 -19.54 -13.91 14.41
N VAL A 350 -19.28 -15.09 13.85
CA VAL A 350 -18.89 -16.26 14.63
C VAL A 350 -17.37 -16.37 14.64
N LEU A 351 -16.78 -16.35 15.84
CA LEU A 351 -15.36 -16.59 16.03
C LEU A 351 -15.06 -18.08 15.94
N ILE A 352 -14.06 -18.45 15.14
CA ILE A 352 -13.43 -19.75 15.16
C ILE A 352 -11.93 -19.55 15.38
N GLY A 353 -11.43 -19.83 16.57
CA GLY A 353 -10.01 -19.88 16.85
C GLY A 353 -9.45 -21.27 16.61
N ALA A 354 -8.31 -21.40 15.94
CA ALA A 354 -7.55 -22.64 15.88
C ALA A 354 -6.26 -22.49 16.65
N THR A 355 -5.79 -23.54 17.27
CA THR A 355 -4.50 -23.55 17.98
C THR A 355 -3.88 -24.94 17.99
N THR A 356 -2.55 -24.95 18.02
CA THR A 356 -1.75 -26.15 18.24
C THR A 356 -1.31 -26.28 19.70
N ARG A 357 -1.51 -25.24 20.51
CA ARG A 357 -1.14 -25.18 21.92
C ARG A 357 -2.25 -25.66 22.85
N ASP A 358 -1.88 -25.89 24.11
CA ASP A 358 -2.80 -26.24 25.15
C ASP A 358 -3.73 -25.06 25.52
N ALA A 359 -4.85 -25.38 26.15
CA ALA A 359 -5.91 -24.45 26.52
C ALA A 359 -5.45 -23.28 27.41
N ASP A 360 -4.34 -23.46 28.15
CA ASP A 360 -3.81 -22.46 29.09
C ASP A 360 -3.22 -21.19 28.41
N HIS A 361 -2.94 -21.26 27.10
CA HIS A 361 -2.46 -20.12 26.32
C HIS A 361 -3.58 -19.20 25.83
N ILE A 362 -4.85 -19.57 26.04
CA ILE A 362 -5.99 -18.76 25.64
C ILE A 362 -6.61 -18.14 26.89
N ASN A 363 -6.95 -16.85 26.81
CA ASN A 363 -7.61 -16.15 27.89
C ASN A 363 -8.84 -16.92 28.39
N PRO A 364 -8.93 -17.24 29.67
CA PRO A 364 -10.04 -18.01 30.24
C PRO A 364 -11.42 -17.40 29.98
N ALA A 365 -11.52 -16.07 29.93
CA ALA A 365 -12.76 -15.38 29.62
C ALA A 365 -13.20 -15.61 28.17
N LEU A 366 -12.28 -15.61 27.20
CA LEU A 366 -12.56 -15.93 25.81
C LEU A 366 -12.95 -17.41 25.68
N ARG A 367 -12.19 -18.29 26.31
CA ARG A 367 -12.44 -19.75 26.32
C ARG A 367 -13.81 -20.12 26.88
N SER A 368 -14.25 -19.45 27.92
CA SER A 368 -15.56 -19.72 28.54
C SER A 368 -16.76 -19.41 27.65
N ARG A 369 -16.56 -18.55 26.62
CA ARG A 369 -17.60 -18.19 25.65
C ARG A 369 -17.55 -19.00 24.36
N CYS A 370 -16.53 -19.83 24.19
CA CYS A 370 -16.33 -20.67 23.03
C CYS A 370 -16.58 -22.14 23.39
N ALA A 371 -17.15 -22.88 22.44
CA ALA A 371 -17.22 -24.32 22.56
C ALA A 371 -15.92 -24.94 22.03
N GLU A 372 -15.39 -25.90 22.73
CA GLU A 372 -14.14 -26.57 22.41
C GLU A 372 -14.37 -27.76 21.50
N ILE A 373 -13.54 -27.92 20.46
CA ILE A 373 -13.54 -29.07 19.56
C ILE A 373 -12.09 -29.55 19.40
N TYR A 374 -11.88 -30.84 19.60
CA TYR A 374 -10.56 -31.46 19.54
C TYR A 374 -10.41 -32.26 18.26
N PHE A 375 -9.39 -31.93 17.47
CA PHE A 375 -8.95 -32.68 16.32
C PHE A 375 -7.90 -33.70 16.74
N GLU A 376 -8.11 -34.93 16.38
CA GLU A 376 -7.22 -36.04 16.78
C GLU A 376 -5.96 -36.06 15.90
N PRO A 377 -4.81 -36.51 16.43
CA PRO A 377 -3.63 -36.75 15.63
C PRO A 377 -3.91 -37.75 14.50
N LEU A 378 -3.34 -37.55 13.35
CA LEU A 378 -3.48 -38.49 12.23
C LEU A 378 -2.68 -39.77 12.50
N THR A 379 -3.26 -40.90 12.13
CA THR A 379 -2.58 -42.21 12.18
C THR A 379 -1.87 -42.47 10.85
N PRO A 380 -0.88 -43.38 10.77
CA PRO A 380 -0.27 -43.78 9.51
C PRO A 380 -1.27 -44.23 8.45
N ALA A 381 -2.35 -44.91 8.86
CA ALA A 381 -3.44 -45.29 7.95
C ALA A 381 -4.17 -44.08 7.35
N HIS A 382 -4.37 -43.02 8.17
CA HIS A 382 -4.96 -41.77 7.69
C HIS A 382 -4.04 -41.07 6.71
N ILE A 383 -2.73 -41.01 6.95
CA ILE A 383 -1.73 -40.44 6.07
C ILE A 383 -1.69 -41.18 4.74
N LEU A 384 -1.71 -42.51 4.76
CA LEU A 384 -1.78 -43.34 3.55
C LEU A 384 -2.97 -42.93 2.69
N THR A 385 -4.17 -42.84 3.27
CA THR A 385 -5.38 -42.42 2.55
C THR A 385 -5.27 -40.99 2.00
N ILE A 386 -4.66 -40.06 2.75
CA ILE A 386 -4.44 -38.67 2.30
C ILE A 386 -3.51 -38.65 1.09
N VAL A 387 -2.40 -39.41 1.13
CA VAL A 387 -1.42 -39.47 0.02
C VAL A 387 -2.05 -40.11 -1.22
N GLU A 388 -2.85 -41.18 -1.08
CA GLU A 388 -3.57 -41.80 -2.19
C GLU A 388 -4.61 -40.87 -2.80
N ASN A 389 -5.33 -40.10 -1.99
CA ASN A 389 -6.28 -39.10 -2.46
C ASN A 389 -5.57 -37.97 -3.22
N ALA A 390 -4.45 -37.48 -2.68
CA ALA A 390 -3.63 -36.47 -3.32
C ALA A 390 -3.05 -36.94 -4.66
N ALA A 391 -2.53 -38.18 -4.71
CA ALA A 391 -2.01 -38.78 -5.93
C ALA A 391 -3.09 -38.95 -7.03
N ARG A 392 -4.32 -39.33 -6.62
CA ARG A 392 -5.47 -39.39 -7.54
C ARG A 392 -5.81 -38.00 -8.11
N ARG A 393 -5.74 -36.95 -7.30
CA ARG A 393 -5.99 -35.59 -7.77
C ARG A 393 -4.90 -35.08 -8.71
N LEU A 394 -3.64 -35.40 -8.44
CA LEU A 394 -2.53 -35.10 -9.33
C LEU A 394 -2.50 -36.03 -10.59
N ASN A 395 -3.44 -36.98 -10.69
CA ASN A 395 -3.49 -37.98 -11.76
C ASN A 395 -2.17 -38.77 -11.89
N VAL A 396 -1.49 -39.01 -10.75
CA VAL A 396 -0.21 -39.72 -10.68
C VAL A 396 -0.41 -41.16 -10.18
N ARG A 397 0.28 -42.11 -10.80
CA ARG A 397 0.37 -43.48 -10.31
C ARG A 397 1.54 -43.60 -9.35
N LEU A 398 1.25 -43.92 -8.11
CA LEU A 398 2.27 -44.23 -7.12
C LEU A 398 2.86 -45.63 -7.36
N ALA A 399 4.14 -45.78 -7.15
CA ALA A 399 4.78 -47.09 -7.08
C ALA A 399 4.28 -47.89 -5.87
N ASP A 400 4.26 -49.21 -5.97
CA ASP A 400 3.85 -50.07 -4.87
C ASP A 400 4.69 -49.80 -3.61
N GLY A 401 4.02 -49.52 -2.49
CA GLY A 401 4.65 -49.21 -1.22
C GLY A 401 5.07 -47.74 -1.02
N ALA A 402 4.99 -46.86 -2.05
CA ALA A 402 5.41 -45.47 -1.92
C ALA A 402 4.54 -44.68 -0.91
N ALA A 403 3.22 -44.86 -0.94
CA ALA A 403 2.30 -44.23 0.03
C ALA A 403 2.56 -44.73 1.46
N GLN A 404 2.85 -46.02 1.63
CA GLN A 404 3.22 -46.60 2.91
C GLN A 404 4.52 -46.00 3.43
N LEU A 405 5.53 -45.87 2.60
CA LEU A 405 6.81 -45.27 2.97
C LEU A 405 6.60 -43.82 3.45
N ILE A 406 5.81 -43.00 2.77
CA ILE A 406 5.47 -41.64 3.19
C ILE A 406 4.78 -41.66 4.56
N SER A 407 3.86 -42.57 4.79
CA SER A 407 3.11 -42.68 6.05
C SER A 407 3.97 -43.09 7.25
N GLU A 408 5.12 -43.75 7.01
CA GLU A 408 6.12 -44.08 8.05
C GLU A 408 6.98 -42.88 8.44
N TYR A 409 7.20 -41.94 7.51
CA TYR A 409 8.03 -40.76 7.74
C TYR A 409 7.35 -39.63 8.47
N THR A 410 6.01 -39.49 8.37
CA THR A 410 5.30 -38.38 8.96
C THR A 410 3.89 -38.74 9.40
N ILE A 411 3.45 -38.10 10.47
CA ILE A 411 2.07 -38.10 10.96
C ILE A 411 1.32 -36.80 10.64
N GLU A 412 1.96 -35.87 9.94
CA GLU A 412 1.40 -34.58 9.56
C GLU A 412 0.91 -34.62 8.11
N GLY A 413 -0.37 -34.38 7.85
CA GLY A 413 -0.94 -34.39 6.51
C GLY A 413 -0.28 -33.41 5.53
N ARG A 414 0.07 -32.19 6.01
CA ARG A 414 0.75 -31.19 5.20
C ARG A 414 2.15 -31.63 4.75
N LYS A 415 2.93 -32.24 5.66
CA LYS A 415 4.26 -32.79 5.32
C LYS A 415 4.16 -33.96 4.36
N ALA A 416 3.16 -34.82 4.53
CA ALA A 416 2.94 -35.95 3.61
C ALA A 416 2.67 -35.47 2.17
N ILE A 417 1.84 -34.45 2.02
CA ILE A 417 1.54 -33.82 0.74
C ILE A 417 2.79 -33.18 0.13
N ASN A 418 3.62 -32.48 0.94
CA ASN A 418 4.88 -31.89 0.48
C ASN A 418 5.85 -32.97 -0.03
N ILE A 419 6.03 -34.06 0.72
CA ILE A 419 6.88 -35.18 0.27
C ILE A 419 6.39 -35.77 -1.05
N LEU A 420 5.07 -35.92 -1.21
CA LEU A 420 4.48 -36.37 -2.47
C LEU A 420 4.75 -35.37 -3.61
N ALA A 421 4.59 -34.07 -3.37
CA ALA A 421 4.84 -33.03 -4.35
C ALA A 421 6.32 -32.97 -4.78
N ASP A 422 7.23 -33.10 -3.82
CA ASP A 422 8.66 -33.14 -4.10
C ASP A 422 9.03 -34.38 -4.94
N ALA A 423 8.48 -35.55 -4.59
CA ALA A 423 8.68 -36.77 -5.35
C ALA A 423 8.12 -36.64 -6.78
N TYR A 424 6.95 -36.03 -6.94
CA TYR A 424 6.34 -35.75 -8.25
C TYR A 424 7.23 -34.81 -9.08
N SER A 425 7.69 -33.70 -8.50
CA SER A 425 8.58 -32.75 -9.18
C SER A 425 9.89 -33.39 -9.61
N LEU A 426 10.47 -34.27 -8.78
CA LEU A 426 11.68 -35.03 -9.14
C LEU A 426 11.43 -36.04 -10.24
N ALA A 427 10.24 -36.64 -10.28
CA ALA A 427 9.86 -37.57 -11.34
C ALA A 427 9.68 -36.85 -12.70
N LEU A 428 9.03 -35.66 -12.67
CA LEU A 428 8.86 -34.81 -13.85
C LEU A 428 10.20 -34.39 -14.46
N ASN A 429 11.18 -34.00 -13.63
CA ASN A 429 12.51 -33.64 -14.09
C ASN A 429 13.29 -34.79 -14.79
N ARG A 430 12.81 -36.01 -14.68
CA ARG A 430 13.38 -37.17 -15.37
C ARG A 430 12.64 -37.56 -16.67
N LEU A 431 11.51 -36.93 -16.93
CA LEU A 431 10.71 -37.12 -18.15
C LEU A 431 11.22 -36.20 -19.26
N SER A 432 11.01 -36.60 -20.51
CA SER A 432 11.27 -35.74 -21.67
C SER A 432 10.24 -34.61 -21.76
N ASP A 433 10.60 -33.47 -22.36
CA ASP A 433 9.72 -32.30 -22.52
C ASP A 433 8.38 -32.67 -23.19
N ALA A 434 8.40 -33.62 -24.15
CA ALA A 434 7.19 -34.10 -24.83
C ALA A 434 6.24 -34.92 -23.91
N GLU A 435 6.79 -35.58 -22.88
CA GLU A 435 5.99 -36.28 -21.87
C GLU A 435 5.42 -35.31 -20.84
N ILE A 436 6.18 -34.25 -20.48
CA ILE A 436 5.71 -33.18 -19.61
C ILE A 436 4.54 -32.43 -20.24
N GLU A 437 4.64 -32.04 -21.54
CA GLU A 437 3.56 -31.36 -22.26
C GLU A 437 2.27 -32.21 -22.32
N ARG A 438 2.36 -33.53 -22.42
CA ARG A 438 1.17 -34.40 -22.38
C ARG A 438 0.49 -34.46 -21.02
N ILE A 439 1.26 -34.32 -19.93
CA ILE A 439 0.73 -34.31 -18.56
C ILE A 439 0.02 -32.99 -18.33
N VAL A 440 0.69 -31.87 -18.62
CA VAL A 440 0.16 -30.50 -18.45
C VAL A 440 -1.09 -30.29 -19.32
N SER A 441 -1.11 -30.75 -20.55
CA SER A 441 -2.28 -30.61 -21.44
C SER A 441 -3.51 -31.41 -20.96
N ARG A 442 -3.32 -32.46 -20.15
CA ARG A 442 -4.43 -33.19 -19.53
C ARG A 442 -5.00 -32.46 -18.32
N GLU A 443 -4.16 -31.79 -17.51
CA GLU A 443 -4.58 -30.99 -16.37
C GLU A 443 -5.41 -29.77 -16.80
N THR A 444 -4.95 -29.04 -17.83
CA THR A 444 -5.68 -27.87 -18.38
C THR A 444 -7.03 -28.26 -19.03
N SER A 445 -7.15 -29.45 -19.63
CA SER A 445 -8.43 -29.90 -20.21
C SER A 445 -9.48 -30.34 -19.19
N ASP A 446 -9.06 -30.66 -17.96
CA ASP A 446 -9.96 -30.99 -16.85
C ASP A 446 -10.39 -29.74 -16.08
N GLU A 447 -9.60 -28.66 -16.07
CA GLU A 447 -9.97 -27.34 -15.51
C GLU A 447 -11.02 -26.64 -16.40
N GLU A 448 -10.90 -26.64 -17.72
CA GLU A 448 -11.89 -26.05 -18.64
C GLU A 448 -13.29 -26.71 -18.54
N LYS A 449 -13.38 -27.93 -18.02
CA LYS A 449 -14.67 -28.57 -17.74
C LYS A 449 -15.29 -28.21 -16.39
N LYS A 450 -14.55 -27.61 -15.47
CA LYS A 450 -15.05 -27.15 -14.17
C LYS A 450 -15.57 -25.72 -14.16
N ASP A 451 -15.15 -24.89 -15.12
CA ASP A 451 -15.55 -23.47 -15.20
C ASP A 451 -16.95 -23.24 -15.80
N THR A 452 -17.70 -24.30 -16.12
CA THR A 452 -19.12 -24.20 -16.45
C THR A 452 -20.03 -24.48 -15.25
N VAL A 453 -19.75 -23.83 -14.12
CA VAL A 453 -20.72 -23.67 -13.03
C VAL A 453 -21.50 -22.39 -13.32
N PRO A 454 -22.86 -22.39 -13.32
CA PRO A 454 -23.64 -21.20 -13.62
C PRO A 454 -23.31 -20.12 -12.59
N GLU A 455 -23.01 -18.93 -13.08
CA GLU A 455 -22.82 -17.70 -12.33
C GLU A 455 -23.89 -17.56 -11.25
N ALA A 456 -23.51 -17.75 -10.00
CA ALA A 456 -24.38 -17.45 -8.86
C ALA A 456 -24.60 -15.93 -8.87
N ALA A 457 -25.86 -15.52 -8.86
CA ALA A 457 -26.29 -14.14 -8.82
C ALA A 457 -25.49 -13.35 -7.80
N SER A 458 -24.83 -12.28 -8.26
CA SER A 458 -24.01 -11.41 -7.46
C SER A 458 -24.79 -10.86 -6.27
N CYS A 459 -24.16 -10.72 -5.12
CA CYS A 459 -24.73 -10.12 -3.90
C CYS A 459 -25.27 -8.69 -4.10
N GLU A 460 -24.94 -8.02 -5.20
CA GLU A 460 -25.48 -6.71 -5.60
C GLU A 460 -27.01 -6.70 -5.79
N ALA A 461 -27.63 -7.82 -6.18
CA ALA A 461 -29.08 -7.91 -6.31
C ALA A 461 -29.84 -7.87 -4.97
N VAL A 462 -29.16 -8.09 -3.85
CA VAL A 462 -29.76 -8.07 -2.50
C VAL A 462 -29.78 -6.65 -1.94
N GLU A 463 -28.82 -5.79 -2.31
CA GLU A 463 -28.81 -4.37 -1.92
C GLU A 463 -29.87 -3.54 -2.66
N GLU A 464 -30.17 -3.85 -3.91
CA GLU A 464 -31.23 -3.15 -4.66
C GLU A 464 -32.64 -3.49 -4.14
N ASN A 465 -32.88 -4.74 -3.76
CA ASN A 465 -34.16 -5.16 -3.16
C ASN A 465 -34.39 -4.60 -1.76
N ALA A 466 -33.34 -4.33 -0.98
CA ALA A 466 -33.43 -3.67 0.31
C ALA A 466 -33.78 -2.18 0.18
N LYS A 467 -33.31 -1.51 -0.87
CA LYS A 467 -33.62 -0.11 -1.16
C LYS A 467 -35.07 0.08 -1.71
N GLU A 468 -35.56 -0.92 -2.44
CA GLU A 468 -36.94 -0.88 -2.98
C GLU A 468 -38.03 -1.16 -1.92
N ASN A 469 -37.72 -2.00 -0.92
CA ASN A 469 -38.67 -2.26 0.19
C ASN A 469 -38.76 -1.12 1.18
N VAL A 470 -37.74 -0.32 1.41
CA VAL A 470 -37.76 0.88 2.27
C VAL A 470 -38.55 2.01 1.61
N SER A 471 -38.67 2.04 0.28
CA SER A 471 -39.44 3.06 -0.46
C SER A 471 -40.91 2.72 -0.58
N ARG A 472 -41.34 1.49 -0.30
CA ARG A 472 -42.78 1.08 -0.38
C ARG A 472 -43.53 1.20 0.94
N GLU A 473 -42.84 1.28 2.09
CA GLU A 473 -43.53 1.45 3.39
C GLU A 473 -43.85 2.90 3.77
N THR A 474 -43.41 3.89 3.01
CA THR A 474 -43.67 5.32 3.31
C THR A 474 -44.83 5.98 2.55
N VAL A 475 -45.61 5.23 1.76
CA VAL A 475 -46.78 5.79 1.07
C VAL A 475 -48.01 4.93 1.35
N GLY A 476 -48.68 5.18 2.47
CA GLY A 476 -49.94 4.58 2.81
C GLY A 476 -50.59 5.28 4.01
N ALA A 477 -51.12 6.47 3.75
CA ALA A 477 -51.82 7.32 4.74
C ALA A 477 -53.07 6.67 5.31
N ALA A 478 -53.31 7.04 6.57
CA ALA A 478 -54.56 6.92 7.32
C ALA A 478 -55.81 7.42 6.50
N PRO A 479 -57.08 7.18 6.90
CA PRO A 479 -57.60 7.42 8.23
C PRO A 479 -58.82 6.63 8.74
N ALA A 480 -59.21 6.95 9.99
CA ALA A 480 -60.55 7.06 10.62
C ALA A 480 -61.17 5.82 11.26
N VAL A 481 -61.16 5.81 12.58
CA VAL A 481 -62.22 6.03 13.56
C VAL A 481 -63.47 5.16 13.45
N THR A 482 -63.74 4.38 14.48
CA THR A 482 -64.90 4.13 15.31
C THR A 482 -64.69 2.81 16.05
N GLY A 483 -64.58 2.75 17.35
CA GLY A 483 -65.64 2.88 18.32
C GLY A 483 -66.09 1.52 18.82
N GLN A 484 -65.84 1.23 20.08
CA GLN A 484 -66.67 0.50 21.03
C GLN A 484 -66.00 -0.67 21.80
N SER A 485 -65.86 -0.33 23.07
CA SER A 485 -66.23 -1.13 24.26
C SER A 485 -65.43 -2.39 24.64
N ASN A 486 -64.83 -2.20 25.80
CA ASN A 486 -64.48 -3.23 26.81
C ASN A 486 -65.66 -4.19 27.20
N PRO A 487 -65.42 -5.34 27.81
CA PRO A 487 -65.08 -5.39 29.21
C PRO A 487 -64.07 -6.50 29.66
N VAL A 488 -63.23 -6.16 30.61
CA VAL A 488 -63.02 -6.66 31.97
C VAL A 488 -63.43 -8.12 32.26
N VAL A 489 -62.49 -8.91 32.82
CA VAL A 489 -62.55 -9.85 33.93
C VAL A 489 -61.20 -10.57 34.00
N SER A 490 -60.33 -10.24 34.96
CA SER A 490 -60.13 -10.80 36.30
C SER A 490 -59.62 -12.27 36.42
N ARG A 491 -58.40 -12.38 37.00
CA ARG A 491 -57.97 -13.34 38.08
C ARG A 491 -58.00 -14.83 37.80
N GLU A 492 -56.94 -15.39 38.15
CA GLU A 492 -56.32 -16.17 39.25
C GLU A 492 -55.70 -17.42 38.62
N THR A 493 -54.59 -17.82 38.92
CA THR A 493 -53.67 -18.16 40.00
C THR A 493 -52.23 -18.22 39.47
#